data_40dbcd21638c285ebdb61a06a5896e56
#
_entry.id   40dbcd21638c285ebdb61a06a5896e56
#
_cell.length_a   1.000
_cell.length_b   1.000
_cell.length_c   1.000
_cell.angle_alpha   90.00
_cell.angle_beta   90.00
_cell.angle_gamma   90.00
#
_symmetry.space_group_name_H-M   'P 1'
#
loop_
_entity.id
_entity.type
_entity.pdbx_description
1 polymer ?
#
loop_
_entity_poly.entity_id
_entity_poly.type
_entity_poly.pdbx_seq_one_letter_code
_entity_poly.pdbx_strand_id
1 'polypeptide(L)'
;MIGPLKLNKGLAAMKTWAIRLVAVGGLLTVGAELQAHHAVASVYDLNKEIVLQGELTKLNFRNPHSNLLLAVPNKDGTTTEWVLTTASLAVLNRAGVNNTSIKTGEFLKITALPARNGNPAGFIRRLELGDKEFNLIVD
;
A
#
# COMPACT_ATOMS: atom_id res chain seq x y z
N MET A 1 -40.34 -28.12 -48.71
CA MET A 1 -40.52 -26.84 -47.98
C MET A 1 -39.85 -26.95 -46.63
N ILE A 2 -38.72 -26.29 -46.45
CA ILE A 2 -37.98 -26.27 -45.18
C ILE A 2 -38.37 -24.97 -44.51
N GLY A 3 -39.04 -25.04 -43.33
CA GLY A 3 -39.49 -23.88 -42.56
C GLY A 3 -38.32 -23.13 -41.95
N PRO A 4 -38.45 -21.81 -41.68
CA PRO A 4 -37.33 -20.99 -41.15
C PRO A 4 -36.95 -21.42 -39.75
N LEU A 5 -35.63 -21.56 -39.54
CA LEU A 5 -35.00 -21.82 -38.23
C LEU A 5 -35.39 -20.73 -37.24
N LYS A 6 -36.11 -21.07 -36.18
CA LYS A 6 -36.39 -20.13 -35.07
C LYS A 6 -35.11 -19.85 -34.33
N LEU A 7 -34.52 -18.70 -34.57
CA LEU A 7 -33.37 -18.22 -33.81
C LEU A 7 -33.70 -18.14 -32.29
N ASN A 8 -32.93 -18.84 -31.51
CA ASN A 8 -33.18 -19.02 -30.07
C ASN A 8 -32.96 -17.68 -29.30
N LYS A 9 -34.07 -16.98 -29.02
CA LYS A 9 -34.05 -15.69 -28.30
C LYS A 9 -33.36 -15.76 -26.91
N GLY A 10 -33.22 -16.95 -26.31
CA GLY A 10 -32.54 -17.17 -25.05
C GLY A 10 -31.03 -16.94 -25.13
N LEU A 11 -30.39 -17.29 -26.27
CA LEU A 11 -28.92 -17.15 -26.44
C LEU A 11 -28.50 -15.68 -26.58
N ALA A 12 -29.35 -14.85 -27.18
CA ALA A 12 -29.12 -13.42 -27.31
C ALA A 12 -29.26 -12.68 -25.95
N ALA A 13 -30.23 -13.08 -25.15
CA ALA A 13 -30.41 -12.53 -23.80
C ALA A 13 -29.23 -12.87 -22.88
N MET A 14 -28.72 -14.10 -22.91
CA MET A 14 -27.55 -14.51 -22.10
C MET A 14 -26.30 -13.73 -22.45
N LYS A 15 -26.04 -13.46 -23.72
CA LYS A 15 -24.88 -12.66 -24.18
C LYS A 15 -24.94 -11.21 -23.66
N THR A 16 -26.10 -10.59 -23.67
CA THR A 16 -26.27 -9.21 -23.17
C THR A 16 -26.13 -9.11 -21.64
N TRP A 17 -26.54 -10.12 -20.88
CA TRP A 17 -26.33 -10.17 -19.44
C TRP A 17 -24.88 -10.34 -19.06
N ALA A 18 -24.16 -11.21 -19.76
CA ALA A 18 -22.72 -11.41 -19.53
C ALA A 18 -21.90 -10.14 -19.78
N ILE A 19 -22.21 -9.41 -20.85
CA ILE A 19 -21.53 -8.13 -21.18
C ILE A 19 -21.83 -7.05 -20.13
N ARG A 20 -23.05 -6.99 -19.59
CA ARG A 20 -23.43 -6.03 -18.54
C ARG A 20 -22.75 -6.33 -17.21
N LEU A 21 -22.59 -7.60 -16.84
CA LEU A 21 -21.89 -8.01 -15.63
C LEU A 21 -20.38 -7.69 -15.72
N VAL A 22 -19.75 -7.87 -16.86
CA VAL A 22 -18.33 -7.53 -17.08
C VAL A 22 -18.13 -6.01 -17.05
N ALA A 23 -19.05 -5.23 -17.63
CA ALA A 23 -18.95 -3.76 -17.61
C ALA A 23 -19.11 -3.18 -16.18
N VAL A 24 -20.03 -3.71 -15.39
CA VAL A 24 -20.24 -3.28 -14.00
C VAL A 24 -19.08 -3.72 -13.11
N GLY A 25 -18.54 -4.93 -13.29
CA GLY A 25 -17.36 -5.41 -12.56
C GLY A 25 -16.10 -4.58 -12.85
N GLY A 26 -15.93 -4.16 -14.10
CA GLY A 26 -14.78 -3.30 -14.51
C GLY A 26 -14.83 -1.89 -13.91
N LEU A 27 -16.02 -1.29 -13.75
CA LEU A 27 -16.15 0.04 -13.13
C LEU A 27 -15.87 0.03 -11.62
N LEU A 28 -16.18 -1.08 -10.93
CA LEU A 28 -15.96 -1.19 -9.48
C LEU A 28 -14.49 -1.32 -9.10
N THR A 29 -13.65 -1.86 -9.97
CA THR A 29 -12.21 -2.02 -9.70
C THR A 29 -11.42 -0.72 -9.85
N VAL A 30 -11.78 0.14 -10.80
CA VAL A 30 -11.14 1.44 -11.01
C VAL A 30 -11.40 2.42 -9.86
N GLY A 31 -12.55 2.32 -9.17
CA GLY A 31 -12.89 3.20 -8.05
C GLY A 31 -12.07 2.94 -6.77
N ALA A 32 -11.55 1.73 -6.57
CA ALA A 32 -10.84 1.36 -5.35
C ALA A 32 -9.41 1.96 -5.28
N GLU A 33 -8.74 2.07 -6.41
CA GLU A 33 -7.38 2.65 -6.46
C GLU A 33 -7.38 4.16 -6.26
N LEU A 34 -8.37 4.87 -6.79
CA LEU A 34 -8.53 6.31 -6.58
C LEU A 34 -8.82 6.66 -5.12
N GLN A 35 -9.58 5.84 -4.39
CA GLN A 35 -9.86 6.05 -2.97
C GLN A 35 -8.62 5.83 -2.09
N ALA A 36 -7.75 4.88 -2.43
CA ALA A 36 -6.52 4.63 -1.67
C ALA A 36 -5.53 5.82 -1.78
N HIS A 37 -5.36 6.40 -2.96
CA HIS A 37 -4.55 7.61 -3.15
C HIS A 37 -5.08 8.82 -2.40
N HIS A 38 -6.39 9.03 -2.39
CA HIS A 38 -7.02 10.12 -1.64
C HIS A 38 -6.85 9.94 -0.12
N ALA A 39 -6.90 8.71 0.38
CA ALA A 39 -6.72 8.42 1.81
C ALA A 39 -5.29 8.75 2.28
N VAL A 40 -4.26 8.42 1.50
CA VAL A 40 -2.86 8.77 1.84
C VAL A 40 -2.66 10.28 1.82
N ALA A 41 -3.13 10.97 0.77
CA ALA A 41 -3.01 12.42 0.62
C ALA A 41 -3.72 13.22 1.71
N SER A 42 -4.80 12.69 2.30
CA SER A 42 -5.51 13.35 3.40
C SER A 42 -4.75 13.33 4.72
N VAL A 43 -3.94 12.30 4.95
CA VAL A 43 -3.20 12.08 6.20
C VAL A 43 -1.76 12.57 6.12
N TYR A 44 -1.10 12.33 4.98
CA TYR A 44 0.33 12.59 4.80
C TYR A 44 0.59 13.72 3.80
N ASP A 45 1.68 14.47 4.01
CA ASP A 45 2.10 15.54 3.10
C ASP A 45 2.90 14.96 1.93
N LEU A 46 2.25 14.86 0.77
CA LEU A 46 2.86 14.28 -0.44
C LEU A 46 4.01 15.12 -1.02
N ASN A 47 4.12 16.39 -0.60
CA ASN A 47 5.14 17.32 -1.11
C ASN A 47 6.39 17.39 -0.22
N LYS A 48 6.41 16.61 0.88
CA LYS A 48 7.53 16.56 1.81
C LYS A 48 8.03 15.14 1.97
N GLU A 49 9.33 15.02 2.13
CA GLU A 49 9.97 13.77 2.55
C GLU A 49 10.81 14.02 3.80
N ILE A 50 10.79 13.05 4.69
CA ILE A 50 11.67 13.01 5.86
C ILE A 50 12.49 11.73 5.81
N VAL A 51 13.71 11.81 6.34
CA VAL A 51 14.58 10.66 6.51
C VAL A 51 14.74 10.39 7.99
N LEU A 52 14.35 9.19 8.41
CA LEU A 52 14.42 8.70 9.78
C LEU A 52 15.44 7.59 9.88
N GLN A 53 16.21 7.57 10.96
CA GLN A 53 17.13 6.49 11.27
C GLN A 53 16.86 6.03 12.69
N GLY A 54 16.66 4.73 12.90
CA GLY A 54 16.32 4.22 14.21
C GLY A 54 16.19 2.69 14.25
N GLU A 55 15.96 2.18 15.45
CA GLU A 55 15.76 0.77 15.69
C GLU A 55 14.31 0.37 15.41
N LEU A 56 14.11 -0.72 14.68
CA LEU A 56 12.80 -1.32 14.45
C LEU A 56 12.35 -2.04 15.73
N THR A 57 11.39 -1.46 16.44
CA THR A 57 10.87 -2.01 17.72
C THR A 57 9.69 -2.94 17.51
N LYS A 58 8.89 -2.72 16.45
CA LYS A 58 7.72 -3.55 16.14
C LYS A 58 7.44 -3.59 14.64
N LEU A 59 6.99 -4.75 14.18
CA LEU A 59 6.61 -5.00 12.81
C LEU A 59 5.24 -5.68 12.78
N ASN A 60 4.26 -5.03 12.17
CA ASN A 60 2.90 -5.56 12.01
C ASN A 60 2.59 -5.70 10.52
N PHE A 61 2.77 -6.90 9.99
CA PHE A 61 2.38 -7.24 8.63
C PHE A 61 0.89 -7.57 8.57
N ARG A 62 0.10 -6.72 7.90
CA ARG A 62 -1.35 -6.91 7.73
C ARG A 62 -1.89 -6.16 6.52
N ASN A 63 -3.08 -6.52 6.07
CA ASN A 63 -3.86 -5.79 5.08
C ASN A 63 -4.89 -4.86 5.76
N PRO A 64 -5.30 -3.75 5.16
CA PRO A 64 -4.81 -3.19 3.88
C PRO A 64 -3.45 -2.49 3.99
N HIS A 65 -3.02 -2.10 5.18
CA HIS A 65 -1.75 -1.42 5.43
C HIS A 65 -0.99 -2.09 6.57
N SER A 66 0.28 -2.37 6.33
CA SER A 66 1.22 -2.79 7.37
C SER A 66 1.81 -1.56 8.06
N ASN A 67 2.31 -1.71 9.26
CA ASN A 67 3.03 -0.65 9.96
C ASN A 67 4.23 -1.16 10.74
N LEU A 68 5.20 -0.25 10.89
CA LEU A 68 6.42 -0.43 11.64
C LEU A 68 6.46 0.61 12.76
N LEU A 69 6.99 0.25 13.92
CA LEU A 69 7.38 1.21 14.96
C LEU A 69 8.89 1.34 14.95
N LEU A 70 9.36 2.57 14.80
CA LEU A 70 10.78 2.90 14.73
C LEU A 70 11.16 3.81 15.91
N ALA A 71 12.07 3.37 16.74
CA ALA A 71 12.65 4.18 17.83
C ALA A 71 13.77 5.06 17.25
N VAL A 72 13.48 6.34 17.08
CA VAL A 72 14.41 7.32 16.50
C VAL A 72 15.09 8.13 17.60
N PRO A 73 16.42 8.08 17.73
CA PRO A 73 17.15 8.88 18.73
C PRO A 73 17.10 10.37 18.37
N ASN A 74 16.84 11.21 19.35
CA ASN A 74 16.86 12.65 19.25
C ASN A 74 18.24 13.20 19.64
N LYS A 75 18.52 14.44 19.23
CA LYS A 75 19.77 15.12 19.55
C LYS A 75 19.99 15.38 21.04
N ASP A 76 18.91 15.45 21.80
CA ASP A 76 18.94 15.66 23.26
C ASP A 76 19.11 14.35 24.08
N GLY A 77 19.31 13.22 23.38
CA GLY A 77 19.46 11.90 24.00
C GLY A 77 18.17 11.17 24.31
N THR A 78 17.02 11.79 24.08
CA THR A 78 15.72 11.11 24.16
C THR A 78 15.44 10.29 22.91
N THR A 79 14.39 9.48 22.92
CA THR A 79 13.94 8.68 21.78
C THR A 79 12.49 8.98 21.46
N THR A 80 12.18 9.16 20.19
CA THR A 80 10.80 9.29 19.69
C THR A 80 10.40 8.02 18.97
N GLU A 81 9.27 7.42 19.36
CA GLU A 81 8.68 6.31 18.61
C GLU A 81 7.86 6.86 17.43
N TRP A 82 8.24 6.47 16.23
CA TRP A 82 7.56 6.80 14.98
C TRP A 82 6.66 5.66 14.52
N VAL A 83 5.41 5.99 14.19
CA VAL A 83 4.46 5.05 13.56
C VAL A 83 4.54 5.20 12.05
N LEU A 84 5.12 4.22 11.38
CA LEU A 84 5.37 4.25 9.95
C LEU A 84 4.43 3.28 9.23
N THR A 85 3.48 3.83 8.50
CA THR A 85 2.52 3.07 7.68
C THR A 85 3.13 2.77 6.32
N THR A 86 2.83 1.61 5.78
CA THR A 86 3.28 1.19 4.46
C THR A 86 2.11 0.60 3.65
N ALA A 87 2.39 0.21 2.42
CA ALA A 87 1.45 -0.41 1.51
C ALA A 87 0.95 -1.79 2.00
N SER A 88 0.15 -2.46 1.17
CA SER A 88 -0.37 -3.79 1.44
C SER A 88 0.73 -4.85 1.49
N LEU A 89 0.43 -6.01 2.08
CA LEU A 89 1.33 -7.18 2.10
C LEU A 89 1.80 -7.59 0.70
N ALA A 90 0.95 -7.46 -0.31
CA ALA A 90 1.31 -7.80 -1.69
C ALA A 90 2.42 -6.89 -2.25
N VAL A 91 2.39 -5.59 -1.92
CA VAL A 91 3.43 -4.63 -2.30
C VAL A 91 4.72 -4.92 -1.56
N LEU A 92 4.66 -5.12 -0.24
CA LEU A 92 5.82 -5.45 0.58
C LEU A 92 6.52 -6.71 0.08
N ASN A 93 5.78 -7.78 -0.19
CA ASN A 93 6.34 -9.03 -0.70
C ASN A 93 7.00 -8.85 -2.07
N ARG A 94 6.41 -8.07 -2.98
CA ARG A 94 7.03 -7.74 -4.28
C ARG A 94 8.32 -6.94 -4.13
N ALA A 95 8.38 -6.04 -3.16
CA ALA A 95 9.58 -5.28 -2.82
C ALA A 95 10.63 -6.12 -2.07
N GLY A 96 10.32 -7.37 -1.70
CA GLY A 96 11.22 -8.23 -0.95
C GLY A 96 11.19 -8.00 0.57
N VAL A 97 10.22 -7.22 1.07
CA VAL A 97 10.07 -6.94 2.51
C VAL A 97 9.13 -7.96 3.15
N ASN A 98 9.67 -8.75 4.06
CA ASN A 98 8.94 -9.79 4.79
C ASN A 98 9.65 -10.09 6.13
N ASN A 99 9.11 -11.02 6.93
CA ASN A 99 9.65 -11.41 8.24
C ASN A 99 11.07 -12.01 8.22
N THR A 100 11.59 -12.36 7.04
CA THR A 100 12.95 -12.89 6.89
C THR A 100 13.93 -11.82 6.43
N SER A 101 13.46 -10.78 5.73
CA SER A 101 14.31 -9.72 5.19
C SER A 101 14.57 -8.59 6.18
N ILE A 102 13.64 -8.31 7.09
CA ILE A 102 13.77 -7.33 8.18
C ILE A 102 13.25 -7.90 9.50
N LYS A 103 13.90 -7.55 10.61
CA LYS A 103 13.58 -8.05 11.95
C LYS A 103 13.60 -6.93 12.98
N THR A 104 12.84 -7.10 14.06
CA THR A 104 12.94 -6.22 15.23
C THR A 104 14.35 -6.24 15.80
N GLY A 105 14.81 -5.09 16.30
CA GLY A 105 16.18 -4.86 16.75
C GLY A 105 17.14 -4.39 15.67
N GLU A 106 16.77 -4.45 14.39
CA GLU A 106 17.61 -3.92 13.32
C GLU A 106 17.50 -2.41 13.20
N PHE A 107 18.62 -1.77 12.86
CA PHE A 107 18.67 -0.33 12.64
C PHE A 107 18.39 -0.01 11.17
N LEU A 108 17.29 0.72 10.95
CA LEU A 108 16.78 1.03 9.60
C LEU A 108 16.96 2.52 9.29
N LYS A 109 17.16 2.82 8.00
CA LYS A 109 16.98 4.16 7.46
C LYS A 109 15.72 4.15 6.58
N ILE A 110 14.79 5.05 6.87
CA ILE A 110 13.48 5.10 6.23
C ILE A 110 13.25 6.50 5.68
N THR A 111 12.91 6.56 4.37
CA THR A 111 12.37 7.76 3.74
C THR A 111 10.86 7.67 3.75
N ALA A 112 10.19 8.67 4.30
CA ALA A 112 8.74 8.68 4.47
C ALA A 112 8.12 10.05 4.21
N LEU A 113 6.84 10.07 3.86
CA LEU A 113 5.99 11.26 3.82
C LEU A 113 5.50 11.54 5.24
N PRO A 114 5.74 12.72 5.83
CA PRO A 114 5.34 13.01 7.19
C PRO A 114 3.82 13.21 7.32
N ALA A 115 3.28 12.89 8.49
CA ALA A 115 1.90 13.20 8.82
C ALA A 115 1.66 14.72 8.85
N ARG A 116 0.54 15.17 8.25
CA ARG A 116 0.17 16.60 8.16
C ARG A 116 -0.08 17.25 9.53
N ASN A 117 -0.50 16.48 10.52
CA ASN A 117 -0.81 16.95 11.87
C ASN A 117 0.44 17.13 12.76
N GLY A 118 1.63 16.85 12.26
CA GLY A 118 2.88 16.99 12.98
C GLY A 118 3.18 15.87 13.99
N ASN A 119 2.33 14.85 14.10
CA ASN A 119 2.62 13.68 14.94
C ASN A 119 3.81 12.89 14.38
N PRO A 120 4.55 12.13 15.23
CA PRO A 120 5.64 11.26 14.79
C PRO A 120 5.08 10.05 14.04
N ALA A 121 4.58 10.31 12.84
CA ALA A 121 4.00 9.32 11.93
C ALA A 121 4.36 9.64 10.48
N GLY A 122 4.46 8.61 9.64
CA GLY A 122 4.78 8.78 8.24
C GLY A 122 4.31 7.62 7.36
N PHE A 123 4.27 7.85 6.05
CA PHE A 123 4.01 6.82 5.05
C PHE A 123 5.32 6.48 4.34
N ILE A 124 5.74 5.22 4.42
CA ILE A 124 7.06 4.78 3.92
C ILE A 124 7.08 4.80 2.40
N ARG A 125 8.11 5.44 1.85
CA ARG A 125 8.44 5.39 0.43
C ARG A 125 9.61 4.44 0.14
N ARG A 126 10.61 4.44 1.01
CA ARG A 126 11.82 3.63 0.87
C ARG A 126 12.32 3.19 2.24
N LEU A 127 12.83 1.98 2.29
CA LEU A 127 13.47 1.41 3.47
C LEU A 127 14.86 0.90 3.10
N GLU A 128 15.85 1.21 3.92
CA GLU A 128 17.23 0.78 3.76
C GLU A 128 17.68 0.01 5.01
N LEU A 129 18.32 -1.15 4.81
CA LEU A 129 18.94 -1.97 5.84
C LEU A 129 20.35 -2.35 5.40
N GLY A 130 21.37 -1.70 5.96
CA GLY A 130 22.74 -1.81 5.47
C GLY A 130 22.81 -1.40 3.99
N ASP A 131 23.35 -2.28 3.14
CA ASP A 131 23.47 -2.04 1.69
C ASP A 131 22.21 -2.45 0.89
N LYS A 132 21.18 -2.92 1.56
CA LYS A 132 19.91 -3.30 0.91
C LYS A 132 18.93 -2.15 0.91
N GLU A 133 18.36 -1.88 -0.26
CA GLU A 133 17.30 -0.88 -0.44
C GLU A 133 16.01 -1.56 -0.92
N PHE A 134 14.89 -1.19 -0.31
CA PHE A 134 13.54 -1.64 -0.65
C PHE A 134 12.68 -0.45 -1.04
N ASN A 135 12.27 -0.39 -2.28
CA ASN A 135 11.39 0.65 -2.78
C ASN A 135 9.93 0.21 -2.60
N LEU A 136 9.16 0.96 -1.81
CA LEU A 136 7.77 0.64 -1.44
C LEU A 136 6.75 1.53 -2.15
N ILE A 137 7.19 2.28 -3.16
CA ILE A 137 6.31 3.06 -4.03
C ILE A 137 5.66 2.10 -5.03
N VAL A 138 4.34 2.19 -5.15
CA VAL A 138 3.59 1.63 -6.27
C VAL A 138 3.26 2.81 -7.17
N ASP A 139 3.89 2.85 -8.33
CA ASP A 139 3.52 3.77 -9.41
C ASP A 139 2.19 3.32 -10.02
#